data_026d2c89280f1eb7c2c37268303b9f69
#
_entry.id   026d2c89280f1eb7c2c37268303b9f69
#
_cell.length_a   1.000
_cell.length_b   1.000
_cell.length_c   1.000
_cell.angle_alpha   90.00
_cell.angle_beta   90.00
_cell.angle_gamma   90.00
#
_symmetry.space_group_name_H-M   'P 1'
#
loop_
_entity.id
_entity.type
_entity.pdbx_description
1 polymer ?
#
loop_
_entity_poly.entity_id
_entity_poly.type
_entity_poly.pdbx_seq_one_letter_code
_entity_poly.pdbx_strand_id
1 'polypeptide(L)'
;MTVELDLYFISVAARMLGMHPQTLRKYERLGLVQPARTIGSMRLYSQDQLDRLKLIKRLVDDGGINLAGVQRLLSVAEVVQRIRPLIQEDALTAREARRRLAQDLDELCRMLGFD
;
A
#
# COMPACT_ATOMS: atom_id res chain seq x y z
N MET A 1 -25.17 -2.78 10.21
CA MET A 1 -24.43 -1.89 9.31
C MET A 1 -23.76 -2.73 8.22
N THR A 2 -24.08 -2.46 6.97
CA THR A 2 -23.51 -3.20 5.84
C THR A 2 -22.22 -2.53 5.43
N VAL A 3 -21.13 -3.29 5.40
CA VAL A 3 -19.86 -2.80 4.85
C VAL A 3 -19.85 -3.17 3.38
N GLU A 4 -19.88 -2.18 2.50
CA GLU A 4 -19.73 -2.41 1.08
C GLU A 4 -18.25 -2.44 0.75
N LEU A 5 -17.80 -3.56 0.14
CA LEU A 5 -16.47 -3.68 -0.39
C LEU A 5 -16.53 -3.44 -1.89
N ASP A 6 -16.01 -2.29 -2.31
CA ASP A 6 -15.89 -2.01 -3.72
C ASP A 6 -14.70 -2.79 -4.28
N LEU A 7 -14.98 -3.63 -5.27
CA LEU A 7 -13.98 -4.42 -5.97
C LEU A 7 -14.06 -4.13 -7.46
N TYR A 8 -12.93 -3.98 -8.09
CA TYR A 8 -12.85 -3.56 -9.50
C TYR A 8 -12.05 -4.57 -10.30
N PHE A 9 -12.60 -4.97 -11.46
CA PHE A 9 -11.84 -5.77 -12.41
C PHE A 9 -10.70 -4.93 -13.00
N ILE A 10 -9.66 -5.61 -13.50
CA ILE A 10 -8.44 -4.96 -13.97
C ILE A 10 -8.70 -3.87 -15.02
N SER A 11 -9.64 -4.09 -15.92
CA SER A 11 -9.95 -3.10 -16.96
C SER A 11 -10.49 -1.80 -16.37
N VAL A 12 -11.34 -1.91 -15.34
CA VAL A 12 -11.90 -0.75 -14.65
C VAL A 12 -10.84 -0.07 -13.81
N ALA A 13 -10.09 -0.86 -13.04
CA ALA A 13 -9.00 -0.34 -12.20
C ALA A 13 -7.98 0.44 -13.05
N ALA A 14 -7.56 -0.12 -14.16
CA ALA A 14 -6.62 0.52 -15.08
C ALA A 14 -7.17 1.84 -15.62
N ARG A 15 -8.44 1.86 -15.99
CA ARG A 15 -9.09 3.09 -16.45
C ARG A 15 -9.12 4.16 -15.36
N MET A 16 -9.51 3.78 -14.15
CA MET A 16 -9.56 4.71 -13.02
C MET A 16 -8.21 5.33 -12.70
N LEU A 17 -7.14 4.55 -12.90
CA LEU A 17 -5.77 4.98 -12.60
C LEU A 17 -5.07 5.64 -13.77
N GLY A 18 -5.68 5.62 -14.97
CA GLY A 18 -5.00 6.10 -16.17
C GLY A 18 -3.78 5.29 -16.52
N MET A 19 -3.83 3.98 -16.30
CA MET A 19 -2.73 3.06 -16.55
C MET A 19 -3.17 1.96 -17.52
N HIS A 20 -2.19 1.36 -18.18
CA HIS A 20 -2.48 0.21 -19.04
C HIS A 20 -2.65 -1.05 -18.19
N PRO A 21 -3.60 -1.95 -18.52
CA PRO A 21 -3.78 -3.20 -17.77
C PRO A 21 -2.50 -4.03 -17.65
N GLN A 22 -1.65 -4.03 -18.69
CA GLN A 22 -0.39 -4.76 -18.66
C GLN A 22 0.57 -4.23 -17.60
N THR A 23 0.50 -2.92 -17.30
CA THR A 23 1.29 -2.32 -16.23
C THR A 23 0.85 -2.87 -14.87
N LEU A 24 -0.46 -3.02 -14.65
CA LEU A 24 -0.99 -3.61 -13.43
C LEU A 24 -0.55 -5.07 -13.27
N ARG A 25 -0.57 -5.83 -14.37
CA ARG A 25 -0.09 -7.22 -14.36
C ARG A 25 1.40 -7.30 -14.06
N LYS A 26 2.19 -6.38 -14.61
CA LYS A 26 3.62 -6.28 -14.34
C LYS A 26 3.87 -6.02 -12.85
N TYR A 27 3.14 -5.09 -12.26
CA TYR A 27 3.31 -4.76 -10.84
C TYR A 27 2.91 -5.92 -9.94
N GLU A 28 1.91 -6.69 -10.32
CA GLU A 28 1.58 -7.92 -9.60
C GLU A 28 2.71 -8.93 -9.66
N ARG A 29 3.29 -9.15 -10.85
CA ARG A 29 4.43 -10.08 -11.01
C ARG A 29 5.62 -9.68 -10.18
N LEU A 30 5.82 -8.38 -9.98
CA LEU A 30 6.92 -7.85 -9.18
C LEU A 30 6.61 -7.83 -7.68
N GLY A 31 5.42 -8.26 -7.28
CA GLY A 31 5.04 -8.32 -5.88
C GLY A 31 4.65 -6.97 -5.29
N LEU A 32 4.40 -5.96 -6.12
CA LEU A 32 4.06 -4.62 -5.64
C LEU A 32 2.60 -4.50 -5.25
N VAL A 33 1.73 -5.33 -5.82
CA VAL A 33 0.30 -5.35 -5.52
C VAL A 33 -0.19 -6.79 -5.66
N GLN A 34 -1.18 -7.16 -4.84
CA GLN A 34 -1.74 -8.52 -4.85
C GLN A 34 -3.26 -8.46 -4.92
N PRO A 35 -3.83 -8.38 -6.13
CA PRO A 35 -5.28 -8.39 -6.28
C PRO A 35 -5.84 -9.75 -5.89
N ALA A 36 -7.07 -9.77 -5.37
CA ALA A 36 -7.81 -10.99 -5.16
C ALA A 36 -8.18 -11.61 -6.52
N ARG A 37 -8.56 -12.88 -6.50
CA ARG A 37 -8.98 -13.59 -7.72
C ARG A 37 -10.39 -14.11 -7.54
N THR A 38 -11.19 -14.04 -8.59
CA THR A 38 -12.48 -14.74 -8.64
C THR A 38 -12.25 -16.23 -8.86
N ILE A 39 -13.31 -17.02 -8.77
CA ILE A 39 -13.26 -18.47 -9.08
C ILE A 39 -12.73 -18.70 -10.49
N GLY A 40 -13.05 -17.80 -11.44
CA GLY A 40 -12.53 -17.87 -12.81
C GLY A 40 -11.14 -17.25 -13.00
N SER A 41 -10.44 -16.97 -11.91
CA SER A 41 -9.07 -16.40 -11.90
C SER A 41 -8.99 -14.96 -12.45
N MET A 42 -10.09 -14.22 -12.43
CA MET A 42 -10.09 -12.81 -12.80
C MET A 42 -9.61 -11.97 -11.62
N ARG A 43 -8.76 -10.97 -11.91
CA ARG A 43 -8.20 -10.08 -10.88
C ARG A 43 -9.25 -9.09 -10.38
N LEU A 44 -9.31 -8.92 -9.05
CA LEU A 44 -10.18 -7.96 -8.38
C LEU A 44 -9.33 -7.05 -7.50
N TYR A 45 -9.44 -5.75 -7.73
CA TYR A 45 -8.67 -4.73 -7.00
C TYR A 45 -9.58 -4.01 -6.02
N SER A 46 -9.16 -3.96 -4.75
CA SER A 46 -9.85 -3.19 -3.71
C SER A 46 -9.47 -1.72 -3.79
N GLN A 47 -10.18 -0.87 -3.05
CA GLN A 47 -9.83 0.54 -2.96
C GLN A 47 -8.42 0.72 -2.39
N ASP A 48 -8.05 -0.07 -1.38
CA ASP A 48 -6.70 0.00 -0.81
C ASP A 48 -5.63 -0.30 -1.85
N GLN A 49 -5.88 -1.27 -2.72
CA GLN A 49 -4.95 -1.62 -3.79
C GLN A 49 -4.90 -0.54 -4.86
N LEU A 50 -6.02 0.11 -5.14
CA LEU A 50 -6.03 1.26 -6.05
C LEU A 50 -5.21 2.42 -5.48
N ASP A 51 -5.34 2.69 -4.17
CA ASP A 51 -4.56 3.72 -3.51
C ASP A 51 -3.07 3.41 -3.54
N ARG A 52 -2.72 2.13 -3.33
CA ARG A 52 -1.33 1.67 -3.43
C ARG A 52 -0.79 1.87 -4.85
N LEU A 53 -1.58 1.55 -5.87
CA LEU A 53 -1.19 1.75 -7.27
C LEU A 53 -1.05 3.23 -7.62
N LYS A 54 -1.89 4.10 -7.04
CA LYS A 54 -1.73 5.56 -7.21
C LYS A 54 -0.39 6.03 -6.65
N LEU A 55 -0.01 5.52 -5.49
CA LEU A 55 1.28 5.85 -4.89
C LEU A 55 2.42 5.38 -5.78
N ILE A 56 2.36 4.14 -6.26
CA ILE A 56 3.38 3.60 -7.16
C ILE A 56 3.52 4.47 -8.40
N LYS A 57 2.39 4.82 -9.02
CA LYS A 57 2.40 5.67 -10.22
C LYS A 57 3.06 7.01 -9.95
N ARG A 58 2.75 7.63 -8.82
CA ARG A 58 3.33 8.92 -8.43
C ARG A 58 4.84 8.81 -8.22
N LEU A 59 5.28 7.75 -7.53
CA LEU A 59 6.71 7.56 -7.27
C LEU A 59 7.49 7.30 -8.56
N VAL A 60 6.92 6.56 -9.50
CA VAL A 60 7.59 6.24 -10.77
C VAL A 60 7.52 7.43 -11.72
N ASP A 61 6.33 7.97 -11.96
CA ASP A 61 6.13 8.99 -13.01
C ASP A 61 6.63 10.36 -12.56
N ASP A 62 6.26 10.80 -11.37
CA ASP A 62 6.61 12.13 -10.87
C ASP A 62 7.95 12.14 -10.16
N GLY A 63 8.25 11.09 -9.40
CA GLY A 63 9.46 10.99 -8.62
C GLY A 63 10.65 10.40 -9.35
N GLY A 64 10.44 9.77 -10.51
CA GLY A 64 11.51 9.14 -11.26
C GLY A 64 12.18 7.99 -10.53
N ILE A 65 11.48 7.36 -9.58
CA ILE A 65 12.05 6.32 -8.74
C ILE A 65 11.93 4.97 -9.44
N ASN A 66 13.01 4.19 -9.46
CA ASN A 66 12.96 2.86 -10.06
C ASN A 66 12.16 1.88 -9.19
N LEU A 67 11.80 0.73 -9.76
CA LEU A 67 10.90 -0.21 -9.08
C LEU A 67 11.49 -0.80 -7.80
N ALA A 68 12.81 -0.93 -7.71
CA ALA A 68 13.45 -1.39 -6.47
C ALA A 68 13.28 -0.36 -5.34
N GLY A 69 13.45 0.92 -5.67
CA GLY A 69 13.21 2.02 -4.73
C GLY A 69 11.75 2.14 -4.33
N VAL A 70 10.84 1.95 -5.30
CA VAL A 70 9.40 1.95 -5.04
C VAL A 70 9.04 0.87 -4.02
N GLN A 71 9.60 -0.33 -4.18
CA GLN A 71 9.33 -1.43 -3.26
C GLN A 71 9.74 -1.09 -1.82
N ARG A 72 10.89 -0.46 -1.66
CA ARG A 72 11.35 0.00 -0.35
C ARG A 72 10.46 1.09 0.23
N LEU A 73 10.05 2.04 -0.58
CA LEU A 73 9.17 3.12 -0.13
C LEU A 73 7.79 2.61 0.24
N LEU A 74 7.27 1.60 -0.46
CA LEU A 74 6.01 0.99 -0.08
C LEU A 74 6.07 0.34 1.30
N SER A 75 7.20 -0.31 1.62
CA SER A 75 7.40 -0.89 2.95
C SER A 75 7.43 0.20 4.03
N VAL A 76 8.11 1.31 3.76
CA VAL A 76 8.12 2.46 4.67
C VAL A 76 6.71 3.04 4.83
N ALA A 77 5.97 3.19 3.73
CA ALA A 77 4.61 3.72 3.77
C ALA A 77 3.68 2.86 4.63
N GLU A 78 3.83 1.54 4.59
CA GLU A 78 3.04 0.64 5.43
C GLU A 78 3.27 0.91 6.93
N VAL A 79 4.52 1.15 7.32
CA VAL A 79 4.83 1.48 8.71
C VAL A 79 4.24 2.84 9.10
N VAL A 80 4.37 3.84 8.21
CA VAL A 80 3.79 5.16 8.44
C VAL A 80 2.28 5.07 8.66
N GLN A 81 1.58 4.24 7.88
CA GLN A 81 0.14 4.06 8.04
C GLN A 81 -0.24 3.38 9.36
N ARG A 82 0.64 2.55 9.92
CA ARG A 82 0.41 1.97 11.25
C ARG A 82 0.61 2.99 12.37
N ILE A 83 1.51 3.95 12.15
CA ILE A 83 1.82 4.98 13.16
C ILE A 83 0.69 6.01 13.27
N ARG A 84 0.11 6.41 12.13
CA ARG A 84 -0.88 7.48 12.09
C ARG A 84 -2.04 7.30 13.07
N PRO A 85 -2.70 6.11 13.13
CA PRO A 85 -3.80 5.89 14.08
C PRO A 85 -3.36 6.01 15.54
N LEU A 86 -2.11 5.67 15.86
CA LEU A 86 -1.61 5.71 17.24
C LEU A 86 -1.50 7.14 17.77
N ILE A 87 -1.36 8.12 16.89
CA ILE A 87 -1.28 9.53 17.27
C ILE A 87 -2.67 10.14 17.40
N GLN A 88 -3.63 9.69 16.58
CA GLN A 88 -4.96 10.27 16.48
C GLN A 88 -6.01 9.56 17.32
N GLU A 89 -5.70 8.39 17.83
CA GLU A 89 -6.68 7.46 18.38
C GLU A 89 -6.73 7.51 19.90
N ASP A 90 -7.95 7.49 20.43
CA ASP A 90 -8.20 7.43 21.87
C ASP A 90 -8.47 6.01 22.38
N ALA A 91 -8.49 5.02 21.50
CA ALA A 91 -8.83 3.64 21.85
C ALA A 91 -7.73 2.94 22.65
N LEU A 92 -6.50 3.45 22.61
CA LEU A 92 -5.36 2.85 23.28
C LEU A 92 -4.93 3.71 24.47
N THR A 93 -4.42 3.05 25.52
CA THR A 93 -3.77 3.79 26.61
C THR A 93 -2.51 4.47 26.06
N ALA A 94 -2.10 5.55 26.74
CA ALA A 94 -0.88 6.27 26.37
C ALA A 94 0.34 5.35 26.39
N ARG A 95 0.40 4.40 27.33
CA ARG A 95 1.49 3.44 27.43
C ARG A 95 1.53 2.50 26.23
N GLU A 96 0.37 1.98 25.81
CA GLU A 96 0.29 1.09 24.65
C GLU A 96 0.64 1.81 23.37
N ALA A 97 0.12 3.02 23.20
CA ALA A 97 0.43 3.85 22.03
C ALA A 97 1.93 4.12 21.94
N ARG A 98 2.55 4.48 23.06
CA ARG A 98 3.99 4.76 23.11
C ARG A 98 4.81 3.52 22.77
N ARG A 99 4.41 2.35 23.29
CA ARG A 99 5.11 1.10 23.02
C ARG A 99 5.05 0.75 21.52
N ARG A 100 3.86 0.86 20.92
CA ARG A 100 3.68 0.56 19.50
C ARG A 100 4.44 1.56 18.62
N LEU A 101 4.42 2.84 18.99
CA LEU A 101 5.19 3.87 18.26
C LEU A 101 6.68 3.57 18.33
N ALA A 102 7.18 3.16 19.48
CA ALA A 102 8.60 2.81 19.64
C ALA A 102 8.97 1.64 18.74
N GLN A 103 8.14 0.61 18.70
CA GLN A 103 8.38 -0.57 17.85
C GLN A 103 8.37 -0.20 16.36
N ASP A 104 7.40 0.61 15.93
CA ASP A 104 7.29 1.04 14.54
C ASP A 104 8.45 1.96 14.15
N LEU A 105 8.88 2.82 15.07
CA LEU A 105 10.04 3.69 14.84
C LEU A 105 11.32 2.86 14.71
N ASP A 106 11.49 1.85 15.54
CA ASP A 106 12.64 0.95 15.44
C ASP A 106 12.67 0.22 14.09
N GLU A 107 11.51 -0.20 13.62
CA GLU A 107 11.40 -0.84 12.31
C GLU A 107 11.81 0.12 11.18
N LEU A 108 11.33 1.37 11.22
CA LEU A 108 11.71 2.39 10.26
C LEU A 108 13.22 2.65 10.28
N CYS A 109 13.80 2.73 11.47
CA CYS A 109 15.24 2.93 11.61
C CYS A 109 16.04 1.79 10.98
N ARG A 110 15.59 0.54 11.16
CA ARG A 110 16.24 -0.61 10.54
C ARG A 110 16.14 -0.55 9.02
N MET A 111 14.98 -0.15 8.49
CA MET A 111 14.78 -0.01 7.04
C MET A 111 15.69 1.05 6.43
N LEU A 112 15.96 2.10 7.18
CA LEU A 112 16.78 3.23 6.74
C LEU A 112 18.27 3.06 7.05
N GLY A 113 18.63 2.01 7.78
CA GLY A 113 20.02 1.75 8.14
C GLY A 113 20.48 2.46 9.41
N PHE A 114 19.56 2.97 10.21
CA PHE A 114 19.88 3.52 11.54
C PHE A 114 19.83 2.38 12.56
N ASP A 115 20.87 2.20 13.27
CA ASP A 115 20.93 1.17 14.31
C ASP A 115 20.58 1.72 15.68
#